data_81611e69ed2d128df97b96cdc2c7da95
#
_entry.id   81611e69ed2d128df97b96cdc2c7da95
#
_cell.length_a   1.000
_cell.length_b   1.000
_cell.length_c   1.000
_cell.angle_alpha   90.00
_cell.angle_beta   90.00
_cell.angle_gamma   90.00
#
_symmetry.space_group_name_H-M   'P 1'
#
loop_
_entity.id
_entity.type
_entity.pdbx_description
1 polymer ?
#
loop_
_entity_poly.entity_id
_entity_poly.type
_entity_poly.pdbx_seq_one_letter_code
_entity_poly.pdbx_strand_id
1 'polypeptide(L)'
;MCGSIAVYAAFVAAFLFAVKLTAGGAVWYNTVRENVMNIIEVNNLQKSYGKLSAVNGITFSVERGSLFSFLGVNGAGKSTTVNILCSILKKDGGHVNICGFDLDKDAREIKRRTGVVFQKTVLDDRLTVRDNLKVRAAFYGITGKSWERRLSELEEQLSLSDILNRPFGKLSGGQRRRADIARGLINKPELLFLDEPTTGLDPQTRAAVWDTVRTLRESENTTVFLTTHYMEEADLSDRVVIIDCGAISAEGTPAELKNK
;
A
#
# COMPACT_ATOMS: atom_id res chain seq x y z
N MET A 1 -29.07 -16.97 -2.44
CA MET A 1 -28.32 -16.56 -1.22
C MET A 1 -28.17 -15.05 -1.18
N CYS A 2 -29.28 -14.32 -1.23
CA CYS A 2 -29.29 -12.86 -1.27
C CYS A 2 -29.95 -12.21 -0.03
N GLY A 3 -30.25 -12.99 1.01
CA GLY A 3 -30.93 -12.51 2.22
C GLY A 3 -30.04 -12.09 3.39
N SER A 4 -28.77 -12.45 3.41
CA SER A 4 -27.90 -12.24 4.57
C SER A 4 -27.29 -10.82 4.65
N ILE A 5 -27.03 -10.19 3.51
CA ILE A 5 -26.40 -8.86 3.47
C ILE A 5 -27.38 -7.76 3.84
N ALA A 6 -28.66 -7.90 3.42
CA ALA A 6 -29.70 -6.92 3.74
C ALA A 6 -30.06 -6.93 5.23
N VAL A 7 -30.05 -8.09 5.89
CA VAL A 7 -30.33 -8.23 7.33
C VAL A 7 -29.17 -7.64 8.16
N TYR A 8 -27.92 -7.83 7.70
CA TYR A 8 -26.74 -7.24 8.39
C TYR A 8 -26.71 -5.71 8.28
N ALA A 9 -27.04 -5.19 7.09
CA ALA A 9 -27.15 -3.75 6.87
C ALA A 9 -28.28 -3.10 7.70
N ALA A 10 -29.43 -3.79 7.84
CA ALA A 10 -30.54 -3.34 8.67
C ALA A 10 -30.20 -3.38 10.17
N PHE A 11 -29.46 -4.39 10.63
CA PHE A 11 -29.03 -4.51 12.02
C PHE A 11 -28.00 -3.43 12.40
N VAL A 12 -27.06 -3.14 11.51
CA VAL A 12 -26.08 -2.05 11.66
C VAL A 12 -26.77 -0.68 11.65
N ALA A 13 -27.76 -0.48 10.76
CA ALA A 13 -28.54 0.76 10.72
C ALA A 13 -29.41 0.96 11.97
N ALA A 14 -30.03 -0.10 12.49
CA ALA A 14 -30.83 -0.05 13.71
C ALA A 14 -29.97 0.18 14.96
N PHE A 15 -28.78 -0.42 15.03
CA PHE A 15 -27.81 -0.20 16.09
C PHE A 15 -27.28 1.24 16.08
N LEU A 16 -26.99 1.79 14.89
CA LEU A 16 -26.55 3.18 14.70
C LEU A 16 -27.66 4.20 15.06
N PHE A 17 -28.94 3.84 14.88
CA PHE A 17 -30.07 4.70 15.27
C PHE A 17 -30.27 4.72 16.79
N ALA A 18 -30.02 3.62 17.47
CA ALA A 18 -30.13 3.53 18.96
C ALA A 18 -29.01 4.30 19.67
N VAL A 19 -27.80 4.38 19.07
CA VAL A 19 -26.64 5.10 19.65
C VAL A 19 -26.78 6.64 19.50
N LYS A 20 -27.64 7.13 18.61
CA LYS A 20 -27.87 8.57 18.38
C LYS A 20 -28.57 9.31 19.52
N LEU A 21 -29.07 8.60 20.54
CA LEU A 21 -29.94 9.15 21.61
C LEU A 21 -29.19 9.56 22.89
N THR A 22 -27.87 9.45 22.98
CA THR A 22 -27.09 9.90 24.15
C THR A 22 -25.97 10.84 23.77
N ALA A 23 -25.71 11.88 24.57
CA ALA A 23 -24.67 12.90 24.31
C ALA A 23 -23.24 12.36 24.12
N GLY A 24 -22.99 11.09 24.47
CA GLY A 24 -21.72 10.38 24.21
C GLY A 24 -21.67 9.67 22.85
N GLY A 25 -22.79 9.55 22.15
CA GLY A 25 -22.90 8.77 20.90
C GLY A 25 -22.15 9.39 19.72
N ALA A 26 -21.97 10.70 19.69
CA ALA A 26 -21.27 11.39 18.60
C ALA A 26 -19.76 11.07 18.60
N VAL A 27 -19.14 10.96 19.76
CA VAL A 27 -17.71 10.62 19.90
C VAL A 27 -17.50 9.14 19.51
N TRP A 28 -18.40 8.24 19.97
CA TRP A 28 -18.35 6.82 19.62
C TRP A 28 -18.62 6.58 18.14
N TYR A 29 -19.57 7.30 17.55
CA TYR A 29 -19.89 7.20 16.12
C TYR A 29 -18.70 7.64 15.25
N ASN A 30 -18.03 8.73 15.61
CA ASN A 30 -16.83 9.18 14.90
C ASN A 30 -15.68 8.19 15.07
N THR A 31 -15.43 7.68 16.29
CA THR A 31 -14.38 6.67 16.53
C THR A 31 -14.62 5.37 15.77
N VAL A 32 -15.87 4.88 15.71
CA VAL A 32 -16.23 3.67 14.95
C VAL A 32 -16.14 3.93 13.44
N ARG A 33 -16.53 5.12 12.97
CA ARG A 33 -16.43 5.50 11.55
C ARG A 33 -14.98 5.66 11.12
N GLU A 34 -14.12 6.25 11.95
CA GLU A 34 -12.69 6.35 11.72
C GLU A 34 -12.02 4.97 11.64
N ASN A 35 -12.36 4.06 12.58
CA ASN A 35 -11.80 2.69 12.59
C ASN A 35 -12.23 1.81 11.39
N VAL A 36 -13.39 2.07 10.78
CA VAL A 36 -13.86 1.32 9.60
C VAL A 36 -13.25 1.88 8.30
N MET A 37 -12.81 3.14 8.31
CA MET A 37 -12.28 3.83 7.12
C MET A 37 -10.76 3.70 6.95
N ASN A 38 -10.00 3.55 8.03
CA ASN A 38 -8.53 3.52 7.95
C ASN A 38 -8.00 2.11 7.73
N ILE A 39 -7.11 1.96 6.73
CA ILE A 39 -6.38 0.71 6.47
C ILE A 39 -5.02 0.70 7.18
N ILE A 40 -4.44 1.88 7.43
CA ILE A 40 -3.24 2.07 8.23
C ILE A 40 -3.52 3.10 9.31
N GLU A 41 -3.11 2.79 10.54
CA GLU A 41 -3.09 3.73 11.66
C GLU A 41 -1.72 3.67 12.33
N VAL A 42 -1.04 4.80 12.35
CA VAL A 42 0.28 4.95 12.95
C VAL A 42 0.20 5.98 14.07
N ASN A 43 0.58 5.58 15.27
CA ASN A 43 0.58 6.44 16.44
C ASN A 43 1.96 6.48 17.08
N ASN A 44 2.60 7.67 17.07
CA ASN A 44 3.88 7.95 17.71
C ASN A 44 4.98 6.94 17.33
N LEU A 45 5.07 6.60 16.03
CA LEU A 45 6.06 5.64 15.53
C LEU A 45 7.47 6.19 15.66
N GLN A 46 8.35 5.37 16.23
CA GLN A 46 9.74 5.74 16.50
C GLN A 46 10.72 4.69 15.99
N LYS A 47 11.85 5.16 15.41
CA LYS A 47 12.97 4.33 15.01
C LYS A 47 14.27 5.08 15.02
N SER A 48 15.28 4.51 15.70
CA SER A 48 16.63 5.08 15.77
C SER A 48 17.69 4.07 15.33
N TYR A 49 18.78 4.56 14.80
CA TYR A 49 19.99 3.81 14.48
C TYR A 49 21.16 4.45 15.24
N GLY A 50 21.47 3.90 16.40
CA GLY A 50 22.44 4.51 17.33
C GLY A 50 21.97 5.90 17.78
N LYS A 51 22.71 6.94 17.41
CA LYS A 51 22.38 8.34 17.77
C LYS A 51 21.44 9.02 16.73
N LEU A 52 21.21 8.40 15.58
CA LEU A 52 20.36 8.95 14.53
C LEU A 52 18.91 8.54 14.75
N SER A 53 18.02 9.48 15.04
CA SER A 53 16.57 9.27 15.04
C SER A 53 16.08 9.32 13.58
N ALA A 54 15.82 8.16 12.98
CA ALA A 54 15.37 8.07 11.59
C ALA A 54 13.85 8.26 11.42
N VAL A 55 13.08 7.95 12.48
CA VAL A 55 11.64 8.22 12.59
C VAL A 55 11.38 8.69 14.00
N ASN A 56 10.83 9.88 14.15
CA ASN A 56 10.74 10.59 15.41
C ASN A 56 9.30 10.91 15.79
N GLY A 57 8.57 9.88 16.24
CA GLY A 57 7.24 10.04 16.81
C GLY A 57 6.16 10.43 15.80
N ILE A 58 6.21 9.89 14.57
CA ILE A 58 5.23 10.22 13.53
C ILE A 58 3.87 9.59 13.83
N THR A 59 2.80 10.34 13.54
CA THR A 59 1.41 9.91 13.67
C THR A 59 0.64 10.29 12.42
N PHE A 60 0.02 9.33 11.75
CA PHE A 60 -0.81 9.53 10.56
C PHE A 60 -1.74 8.34 10.32
N SER A 61 -2.72 8.51 9.45
CA SER A 61 -3.63 7.45 9.02
C SER A 61 -3.80 7.44 7.51
N VAL A 62 -4.16 6.26 6.97
CA VAL A 62 -4.44 6.06 5.55
C VAL A 62 -5.84 5.49 5.39
N GLU A 63 -6.68 6.16 4.63
CA GLU A 63 -8.03 5.72 4.33
C GLU A 63 -8.04 4.54 3.36
N ARG A 64 -8.98 3.61 3.54
CA ARG A 64 -9.17 2.47 2.66
C ARG A 64 -9.59 2.92 1.25
N GLY A 65 -8.99 2.32 0.21
CA GLY A 65 -9.26 2.65 -1.19
C GLY A 65 -8.61 3.95 -1.67
N SER A 66 -7.85 4.64 -0.81
CA SER A 66 -7.14 5.88 -1.18
C SER A 66 -5.79 5.62 -1.85
N LEU A 67 -5.33 6.61 -2.62
CA LEU A 67 -3.94 6.78 -3.02
C LEU A 67 -3.28 7.76 -2.06
N PHE A 68 -2.41 7.26 -1.20
CA PHE A 68 -1.71 8.03 -0.18
C PHE A 68 -0.24 8.19 -0.54
N SER A 69 0.26 9.42 -0.52
CA SER A 69 1.67 9.73 -0.77
C SER A 69 2.42 10.12 0.49
N PHE A 70 3.57 9.48 0.68
CA PHE A 70 4.54 9.78 1.71
C PHE A 70 5.74 10.48 1.07
N LEU A 71 5.69 11.82 1.01
CA LEU A 71 6.63 12.69 0.30
C LEU A 71 7.78 13.12 1.20
N GLY A 72 8.99 13.14 0.68
CA GLY A 72 10.15 13.68 1.40
C GLY A 72 11.45 13.48 0.65
N VAL A 73 12.48 14.22 1.02
CA VAL A 73 13.82 14.10 0.45
C VAL A 73 14.48 12.75 0.81
N ASN A 74 15.59 12.44 0.15
CA ASN A 74 16.36 11.25 0.50
C ASN A 74 16.93 11.39 1.93
N GLY A 75 16.80 10.33 2.73
CA GLY A 75 17.19 10.34 4.14
C GLY A 75 16.14 10.89 5.11
N ALA A 76 14.97 11.36 4.64
CA ALA A 76 13.92 11.91 5.52
C ALA A 76 13.23 10.85 6.42
N GLY A 77 13.47 9.53 6.21
CA GLY A 77 12.85 8.46 7.00
C GLY A 77 11.81 7.62 6.23
N LYS A 78 11.53 7.91 4.93
CA LYS A 78 10.52 7.22 4.12
C LYS A 78 10.70 5.71 4.09
N SER A 79 11.84 5.21 3.59
CA SER A 79 12.09 3.78 3.46
C SER A 79 12.18 3.07 4.82
N THR A 80 12.65 3.77 5.88
CA THR A 80 12.60 3.24 7.25
C THR A 80 11.17 3.00 7.68
N THR A 81 10.29 3.97 7.47
CA THR A 81 8.85 3.86 7.78
C THR A 81 8.21 2.72 6.99
N VAL A 82 8.40 2.66 5.66
CA VAL A 82 7.86 1.55 4.83
C VAL A 82 8.35 0.20 5.30
N ASN A 83 9.65 0.04 5.60
CA ASN A 83 10.21 -1.22 6.08
C ASN A 83 9.59 -1.66 7.42
N ILE A 84 9.24 -0.71 8.30
CA ILE A 84 8.51 -1.01 9.53
C ILE A 84 7.09 -1.46 9.20
N LEU A 85 6.34 -0.71 8.38
CA LEU A 85 4.97 -1.05 8.01
C LEU A 85 4.87 -2.41 7.30
N CYS A 86 5.89 -2.77 6.52
CA CYS A 86 6.02 -4.09 5.87
C CYS A 86 6.48 -5.21 6.81
N SER A 87 6.67 -4.97 8.11
CA SER A 87 7.19 -5.93 9.10
C SER A 87 8.56 -6.51 8.70
N ILE A 88 9.42 -5.71 8.05
CA ILE A 88 10.81 -6.06 7.71
C ILE A 88 11.75 -5.53 8.79
N LEU A 89 11.45 -4.35 9.30
CA LEU A 89 12.22 -3.67 10.34
C LEU A 89 11.36 -3.52 11.61
N LYS A 90 11.94 -3.85 12.76
CA LYS A 90 11.27 -3.65 14.05
C LYS A 90 11.30 -2.17 14.44
N LYS A 91 10.15 -1.62 14.84
CA LYS A 91 10.06 -0.30 15.45
C LYS A 91 10.65 -0.27 16.86
N ASP A 92 11.03 0.91 17.34
CA ASP A 92 11.52 1.10 18.71
C ASP A 92 10.42 1.60 19.65
N GLY A 93 9.38 2.28 19.11
CA GLY A 93 8.24 2.78 19.87
C GLY A 93 7.02 3.05 19.01
N GLY A 94 5.91 3.39 19.67
CA GLY A 94 4.62 3.68 19.03
C GLY A 94 3.77 2.45 18.75
N HIS A 95 2.58 2.68 18.17
CA HIS A 95 1.60 1.65 17.80
C HIS A 95 1.27 1.75 16.32
N VAL A 96 1.12 0.60 15.66
CA VAL A 96 0.77 0.52 14.25
C VAL A 96 -0.26 -0.57 14.04
N ASN A 97 -1.39 -0.22 13.42
CA ASN A 97 -2.40 -1.14 12.92
C ASN A 97 -2.44 -1.10 11.39
N ILE A 98 -2.51 -2.25 10.76
CA ILE A 98 -2.61 -2.39 9.30
C ILE A 98 -3.70 -3.42 8.98
N CYS A 99 -4.67 -3.05 8.15
CA CYS A 99 -5.82 -3.89 7.80
C CYS A 99 -6.59 -4.37 9.05
N GLY A 100 -6.60 -3.59 10.15
CA GLY A 100 -7.23 -3.95 11.43
C GLY A 100 -6.40 -4.87 12.33
N PHE A 101 -5.13 -5.13 12.00
CA PHE A 101 -4.22 -6.01 12.72
C PHE A 101 -3.06 -5.23 13.37
N ASP A 102 -2.70 -5.62 14.57
CA ASP A 102 -1.55 -5.06 15.30
C ASP A 102 -0.22 -5.53 14.65
N LEU A 103 0.66 -4.60 14.30
CA LEU A 103 1.91 -4.90 13.58
C LEU A 103 2.84 -5.85 14.34
N ASP A 104 2.88 -5.74 15.66
CA ASP A 104 3.77 -6.55 16.49
C ASP A 104 3.27 -7.97 16.73
N LYS A 105 1.93 -8.15 16.74
CA LYS A 105 1.29 -9.43 17.07
C LYS A 105 0.91 -10.23 15.84
N ASP A 106 0.42 -9.53 14.80
CA ASP A 106 -0.29 -10.14 13.68
C ASP A 106 0.46 -9.99 12.34
N ALA A 107 1.79 -9.85 12.35
CA ALA A 107 2.60 -9.60 11.17
C ALA A 107 2.34 -10.59 10.01
N ARG A 108 1.95 -11.85 10.30
CA ARG A 108 1.62 -12.85 9.29
C ARG A 108 0.32 -12.51 8.55
N GLU A 109 -0.71 -12.06 9.29
CA GLU A 109 -2.00 -11.69 8.72
C GLU A 109 -1.88 -10.40 7.89
N ILE A 110 -1.08 -9.45 8.35
CA ILE A 110 -0.74 -8.23 7.60
C ILE A 110 -0.06 -8.60 6.28
N LYS A 111 0.98 -9.46 6.29
CA LYS A 111 1.70 -9.88 5.08
C LYS A 111 0.83 -10.61 4.04
N ARG A 112 -0.25 -11.26 4.47
CA ARG A 112 -1.21 -11.90 3.55
C ARG A 112 -2.10 -10.91 2.83
N ARG A 113 -2.36 -9.74 3.44
CA ARG A 113 -3.24 -8.68 2.93
C ARG A 113 -2.50 -7.55 2.25
N THR A 114 -1.17 -7.56 2.33
CA THR A 114 -0.33 -6.51 1.78
C THR A 114 0.50 -7.00 0.61
N GLY A 115 0.68 -6.13 -0.37
CA GLY A 115 1.67 -6.26 -1.43
C GLY A 115 2.75 -5.20 -1.26
N VAL A 116 3.96 -5.49 -1.70
CA VAL A 116 5.09 -4.54 -1.58
C VAL A 116 5.91 -4.56 -2.85
N VAL A 117 6.19 -3.38 -3.38
CA VAL A 117 7.10 -3.18 -4.52
C VAL A 117 8.20 -2.23 -4.07
N PHE A 118 9.38 -2.75 -3.83
CA PHE A 118 10.53 -1.97 -3.38
C PHE A 118 11.16 -1.17 -4.51
N GLN A 119 12.00 -0.20 -4.16
CA GLN A 119 12.80 0.55 -5.12
C GLN A 119 13.71 -0.40 -5.94
N LYS A 120 14.37 -1.36 -5.27
CA LYS A 120 15.14 -2.41 -5.94
C LYS A 120 14.28 -3.65 -6.09
N THR A 121 14.25 -4.21 -7.30
CA THR A 121 13.54 -5.46 -7.54
C THR A 121 14.17 -6.63 -6.80
N VAL A 122 13.34 -7.61 -6.45
CA VAL A 122 13.74 -8.88 -5.81
C VAL A 122 13.52 -10.09 -6.72
N LEU A 123 13.19 -9.85 -7.99
CA LEU A 123 13.00 -10.92 -8.98
C LEU A 123 14.34 -11.44 -9.49
N ASP A 124 14.41 -12.74 -9.79
CA ASP A 124 15.61 -13.39 -10.31
C ASP A 124 15.77 -13.09 -11.82
N ASP A 125 16.92 -12.53 -12.18
CA ASP A 125 17.27 -12.14 -13.56
C ASP A 125 17.34 -13.34 -14.52
N ARG A 126 17.58 -14.56 -14.03
CA ARG A 126 17.73 -15.78 -14.83
C ARG A 126 16.41 -16.46 -15.13
N LEU A 127 15.41 -16.27 -14.29
CA LEU A 127 14.08 -16.84 -14.45
C LEU A 127 13.24 -15.99 -15.42
N THR A 128 12.26 -16.62 -16.07
CA THR A 128 11.24 -15.87 -16.80
C THR A 128 10.35 -15.08 -15.84
N VAL A 129 9.61 -14.09 -16.36
CA VAL A 129 8.62 -13.39 -15.55
C VAL A 129 7.60 -14.38 -14.98
N ARG A 130 7.10 -15.30 -15.81
CA ARG A 130 6.15 -16.35 -15.40
C ARG A 130 6.70 -17.19 -14.24
N ASP A 131 7.95 -17.64 -14.30
CA ASP A 131 8.56 -18.48 -13.27
C ASP A 131 8.73 -17.71 -11.97
N ASN A 132 9.21 -16.46 -12.04
CA ASN A 132 9.31 -15.57 -10.88
C ASN A 132 7.94 -15.39 -10.18
N LEU A 133 6.89 -15.10 -10.95
CA LEU A 133 5.54 -14.91 -10.42
C LEU A 133 4.98 -16.23 -9.85
N LYS A 134 5.23 -17.37 -10.52
CA LYS A 134 4.80 -18.68 -10.06
C LYS A 134 5.41 -19.09 -8.72
N VAL A 135 6.72 -18.86 -8.55
CA VAL A 135 7.42 -19.09 -7.28
C VAL A 135 6.80 -18.22 -6.18
N ARG A 136 6.55 -16.94 -6.47
CA ARG A 136 5.93 -16.03 -5.50
C ARG A 136 4.52 -16.47 -5.14
N ALA A 137 3.70 -16.88 -6.09
CA ALA A 137 2.34 -17.37 -5.88
C ALA A 137 2.30 -18.60 -4.96
N ALA A 138 3.28 -19.50 -5.09
CA ALA A 138 3.37 -20.70 -4.26
C ALA A 138 3.55 -20.37 -2.77
N PHE A 139 4.23 -19.28 -2.40
CA PHE A 139 4.34 -18.82 -1.00
C PHE A 139 3.00 -18.44 -0.37
N TYR A 140 2.00 -18.09 -1.21
CA TYR A 140 0.63 -17.81 -0.77
C TYR A 140 -0.31 -19.00 -0.94
N GLY A 141 0.20 -20.18 -1.33
CA GLY A 141 -0.60 -21.37 -1.60
C GLY A 141 -1.38 -21.30 -2.93
N ILE A 142 -1.08 -20.33 -3.80
CA ILE A 142 -1.72 -20.15 -5.10
C ILE A 142 -1.00 -21.05 -6.12
N THR A 143 -1.59 -22.23 -6.41
CA THR A 143 -0.99 -23.27 -7.26
C THR A 143 -2.02 -23.88 -8.21
N GLY A 144 -1.57 -24.67 -9.21
CA GLY A 144 -2.46 -25.36 -10.15
C GLY A 144 -3.42 -24.41 -10.85
N LYS A 145 -4.71 -24.76 -10.89
CA LYS A 145 -5.76 -23.95 -11.57
C LYS A 145 -5.92 -22.54 -10.98
N SER A 146 -5.69 -22.37 -9.69
CA SER A 146 -5.77 -21.04 -9.05
C SER A 146 -4.63 -20.12 -9.51
N TRP A 147 -3.46 -20.70 -9.76
CA TRP A 147 -2.33 -19.97 -10.34
C TRP A 147 -2.62 -19.52 -11.78
N GLU A 148 -3.09 -20.44 -12.64
CA GLU A 148 -3.36 -20.09 -14.06
C GLU A 148 -4.42 -18.98 -14.15
N ARG A 149 -5.48 -19.06 -13.34
CA ARG A 149 -6.48 -17.99 -13.27
C ARG A 149 -5.85 -16.65 -12.80
N ARG A 150 -5.06 -16.69 -11.71
CA ARG A 150 -4.42 -15.46 -11.19
C ARG A 150 -3.43 -14.86 -12.19
N LEU A 151 -2.68 -15.69 -12.89
CA LEU A 151 -1.78 -15.24 -13.94
C LEU A 151 -2.54 -14.55 -15.08
N SER A 152 -3.65 -15.12 -15.55
CA SER A 152 -4.48 -14.52 -16.60
C SER A 152 -5.04 -13.14 -16.18
N GLU A 153 -5.51 -13.01 -14.93
CA GLU A 153 -5.96 -11.72 -14.38
C GLU A 153 -4.83 -10.68 -14.40
N LEU A 154 -3.63 -11.03 -13.92
CA LEU A 154 -2.47 -10.13 -13.91
C LEU A 154 -1.95 -9.80 -15.32
N GLU A 155 -2.03 -10.76 -16.23
CA GLU A 155 -1.64 -10.58 -17.63
C GLU A 155 -2.52 -9.53 -18.31
N GLU A 156 -3.83 -9.59 -18.09
CA GLU A 156 -4.80 -8.61 -18.59
C GLU A 156 -4.59 -7.23 -17.96
N GLN A 157 -4.53 -7.17 -16.62
CA GLN A 157 -4.41 -5.91 -15.88
C GLN A 157 -3.13 -5.13 -16.17
N LEU A 158 -2.02 -5.84 -16.36
CA LEU A 158 -0.69 -5.24 -16.46
C LEU A 158 -0.06 -5.38 -17.85
N SER A 159 -0.83 -5.89 -18.83
CA SER A 159 -0.35 -6.11 -20.21
C SER A 159 0.99 -6.88 -20.24
N LEU A 160 1.04 -8.06 -19.60
CA LEU A 160 2.27 -8.82 -19.42
C LEU A 160 2.58 -9.79 -20.57
N SER A 161 1.68 -9.98 -21.53
CA SER A 161 1.77 -11.01 -22.59
C SER A 161 3.09 -11.00 -23.34
N ASP A 162 3.61 -9.78 -23.61
CA ASP A 162 4.87 -9.57 -24.35
C ASP A 162 6.12 -9.94 -23.54
N ILE A 163 6.04 -10.07 -22.23
CA ILE A 163 7.18 -10.27 -21.34
C ILE A 163 7.14 -11.57 -20.54
N LEU A 164 5.99 -12.23 -20.40
CA LEU A 164 5.80 -13.39 -19.50
C LEU A 164 6.86 -14.49 -19.68
N ASN A 165 7.20 -14.82 -20.91
CA ASN A 165 8.12 -15.91 -21.22
C ASN A 165 9.57 -15.43 -21.45
N ARG A 166 9.85 -14.14 -21.20
CA ARG A 166 11.20 -13.57 -21.31
C ARG A 166 11.93 -13.65 -19.97
N PRO A 167 13.25 -13.93 -19.98
CA PRO A 167 14.07 -13.81 -18.78
C PRO A 167 14.01 -12.38 -18.22
N PHE A 168 13.80 -12.25 -16.91
CA PHE A 168 13.63 -10.96 -16.26
C PHE A 168 14.82 -10.01 -16.48
N GLY A 169 16.05 -10.56 -16.48
CA GLY A 169 17.27 -9.80 -16.73
C GLY A 169 17.38 -9.17 -18.13
N LYS A 170 16.57 -9.62 -19.11
CA LYS A 170 16.54 -9.10 -20.48
C LYS A 170 15.45 -8.06 -20.73
N LEU A 171 14.74 -7.64 -19.69
CA LEU A 171 13.65 -6.66 -19.78
C LEU A 171 14.18 -5.22 -19.68
N SER A 172 13.49 -4.28 -20.34
CA SER A 172 13.69 -2.84 -20.10
C SER A 172 13.27 -2.45 -18.67
N GLY A 173 13.69 -1.27 -18.21
CA GLY A 173 13.34 -0.78 -16.86
C GLY A 173 11.83 -0.79 -16.60
N GLY A 174 11.03 -0.31 -17.55
CA GLY A 174 9.58 -0.31 -17.44
C GLY A 174 8.94 -1.69 -17.46
N GLN A 175 9.45 -2.60 -18.30
CA GLN A 175 9.01 -3.98 -18.32
C GLN A 175 9.34 -4.69 -16.99
N ARG A 176 10.53 -4.45 -16.43
CA ARG A 176 10.90 -4.93 -15.09
C ARG A 176 9.95 -4.40 -14.03
N ARG A 177 9.60 -3.10 -14.11
CA ARG A 177 8.68 -2.49 -13.13
C ARG A 177 7.28 -3.08 -13.21
N ARG A 178 6.73 -3.29 -14.42
CA ARG A 178 5.43 -3.99 -14.60
C ARG A 178 5.46 -5.39 -13.98
N ALA A 179 6.50 -6.17 -14.22
CA ALA A 179 6.65 -7.51 -13.66
C ALA A 179 6.77 -7.48 -12.11
N ASP A 180 7.45 -6.47 -11.55
CA ASP A 180 7.59 -6.33 -10.09
C ASP A 180 6.29 -5.90 -9.43
N ILE A 181 5.49 -5.04 -10.08
CA ILE A 181 4.13 -4.70 -9.65
C ILE A 181 3.25 -5.95 -9.68
N ALA A 182 3.30 -6.76 -10.75
CA ALA A 182 2.57 -8.03 -10.84
C ALA A 182 2.91 -8.96 -9.66
N ARG A 183 4.19 -9.05 -9.29
CA ARG A 183 4.63 -9.78 -8.10
C ARG A 183 4.00 -9.25 -6.82
N GLY A 184 3.92 -7.93 -6.67
CA GLY A 184 3.30 -7.28 -5.51
C GLY A 184 1.81 -7.56 -5.39
N LEU A 185 1.14 -7.86 -6.51
CA LEU A 185 -0.31 -8.07 -6.60
C LEU A 185 -0.74 -9.55 -6.55
N ILE A 186 0.19 -10.50 -6.51
CA ILE A 186 -0.08 -11.95 -6.59
C ILE A 186 -1.21 -12.39 -5.64
N ASN A 187 -1.17 -11.92 -4.40
CA ASN A 187 -2.08 -12.30 -3.32
C ASN A 187 -3.36 -11.47 -3.24
N LYS A 188 -3.68 -10.64 -4.24
CA LYS A 188 -4.81 -9.69 -4.24
C LYS A 188 -4.82 -8.84 -2.97
N PRO A 189 -3.80 -8.01 -2.75
CA PRO A 189 -3.66 -7.28 -1.51
C PRO A 189 -4.73 -6.20 -1.34
N GLU A 190 -5.18 -5.97 -0.11
CA GLU A 190 -6.01 -4.83 0.26
C GLU A 190 -5.21 -3.52 0.28
N LEU A 191 -3.87 -3.64 0.52
CA LEU A 191 -2.93 -2.53 0.61
C LEU A 191 -1.65 -2.83 -0.16
N LEU A 192 -1.30 -1.97 -1.12
CA LEU A 192 -0.08 -2.06 -1.92
C LEU A 192 0.89 -0.95 -1.52
N PHE A 193 2.07 -1.32 -1.05
CA PHE A 193 3.19 -0.41 -0.83
C PHE A 193 4.03 -0.29 -2.09
N LEU A 194 4.27 0.94 -2.56
CA LEU A 194 5.13 1.29 -3.67
C LEU A 194 6.26 2.20 -3.18
N ASP A 195 7.46 1.65 -2.99
CA ASP A 195 8.61 2.44 -2.55
C ASP A 195 9.36 3.01 -3.76
N GLU A 196 9.23 4.32 -3.98
CA GLU A 196 9.79 5.09 -5.09
C GLU A 196 9.60 4.40 -6.46
N PRO A 197 8.36 4.12 -6.91
CA PRO A 197 8.09 3.21 -8.03
C PRO A 197 8.60 3.70 -9.37
N THR A 198 8.86 4.98 -9.54
CA THR A 198 9.20 5.62 -10.82
C THR A 198 10.63 6.16 -10.86
N THR A 199 11.37 6.05 -9.76
CA THR A 199 12.75 6.54 -9.67
C THR A 199 13.63 5.86 -10.73
N GLY A 200 14.34 6.68 -11.53
CA GLY A 200 15.22 6.21 -12.60
C GLY A 200 14.51 5.75 -13.88
N LEU A 201 13.19 5.94 -14.00
CA LEU A 201 12.44 5.64 -15.21
C LEU A 201 12.36 6.88 -16.13
N ASP A 202 12.32 6.62 -17.42
CA ASP A 202 12.02 7.65 -18.43
C ASP A 202 10.56 8.11 -18.33
N PRO A 203 10.19 9.30 -18.88
CA PRO A 203 8.84 9.85 -18.75
C PRO A 203 7.72 8.95 -19.27
N GLN A 204 7.94 8.23 -20.38
CA GLN A 204 6.94 7.34 -20.98
C GLN A 204 6.68 6.13 -20.06
N THR A 205 7.75 5.53 -19.56
CA THR A 205 7.67 4.42 -18.61
C THR A 205 7.01 4.84 -17.28
N ARG A 206 7.31 6.05 -16.80
CA ARG A 206 6.67 6.61 -15.61
C ARG A 206 5.16 6.74 -15.79
N ALA A 207 4.71 7.28 -16.94
CA ALA A 207 3.29 7.37 -17.26
C ALA A 207 2.61 5.99 -17.24
N ALA A 208 3.22 4.96 -17.82
CA ALA A 208 2.68 3.59 -17.82
C ALA A 208 2.56 2.99 -16.39
N VAL A 209 3.48 3.29 -15.48
CA VAL A 209 3.37 2.89 -14.07
C VAL A 209 2.17 3.58 -13.41
N TRP A 210 1.97 4.88 -13.68
CA TRP A 210 0.82 5.64 -13.14
C TRP A 210 -0.52 5.15 -13.68
N ASP A 211 -0.60 4.80 -14.97
CA ASP A 211 -1.81 4.20 -15.54
C ASP A 211 -2.15 2.88 -14.85
N THR A 212 -1.12 2.07 -14.56
CA THR A 212 -1.27 0.83 -13.77
C THR A 212 -1.82 1.11 -12.38
N VAL A 213 -1.26 2.07 -11.65
CA VAL A 213 -1.71 2.44 -10.29
C VAL A 213 -3.17 2.92 -10.30
N ARG A 214 -3.54 3.72 -11.30
CA ARG A 214 -4.93 4.19 -11.48
C ARG A 214 -5.89 3.03 -11.71
N THR A 215 -5.57 2.13 -12.64
CA THR A 215 -6.39 0.95 -12.95
C THR A 215 -6.60 0.08 -11.71
N LEU A 216 -5.56 -0.18 -10.92
CA LEU A 216 -5.67 -0.98 -9.70
C LEU A 216 -6.60 -0.36 -8.66
N ARG A 217 -6.55 0.95 -8.52
CA ARG A 217 -7.42 1.67 -7.60
C ARG A 217 -8.89 1.59 -8.04
N GLU A 218 -9.15 1.83 -9.32
CA GLU A 218 -10.51 1.87 -9.88
C GLU A 218 -11.17 0.48 -9.94
N SER A 219 -10.40 -0.56 -10.30
CA SER A 219 -10.97 -1.90 -10.54
C SER A 219 -10.99 -2.81 -9.30
N GLU A 220 -10.05 -2.67 -8.37
CA GLU A 220 -9.90 -3.59 -7.24
C GLU A 220 -10.13 -2.91 -5.87
N ASN A 221 -10.38 -1.60 -5.84
CA ASN A 221 -10.48 -0.81 -4.59
C ASN A 221 -9.25 -1.01 -3.69
N THR A 222 -8.09 -1.28 -4.29
CA THR A 222 -6.83 -1.48 -3.58
C THR A 222 -6.32 -0.13 -3.05
N THR A 223 -6.02 -0.06 -1.77
CA THR A 223 -5.34 1.10 -1.20
C THR A 223 -3.89 1.12 -1.66
N VAL A 224 -3.39 2.27 -2.07
CA VAL A 224 -2.00 2.41 -2.49
C VAL A 224 -1.27 3.37 -1.56
N PHE A 225 -0.21 2.88 -0.91
CA PHE A 225 0.74 3.68 -0.14
C PHE A 225 2.00 3.88 -0.98
N LEU A 226 2.24 5.11 -1.40
CA LEU A 226 3.34 5.49 -2.27
C LEU A 226 4.39 6.28 -1.48
N THR A 227 5.69 5.96 -1.61
CA THR A 227 6.74 6.89 -1.24
C THR A 227 7.30 7.55 -2.49
N THR A 228 7.58 8.84 -2.41
CA THR A 228 8.19 9.60 -3.50
C THR A 228 8.98 10.79 -2.98
N HIS A 229 9.87 11.31 -3.81
CA HIS A 229 10.52 12.62 -3.63
C HIS A 229 10.10 13.60 -4.76
N TYR A 230 9.19 13.18 -5.65
CA TYR A 230 8.65 14.01 -6.73
C TYR A 230 7.30 14.61 -6.33
N MET A 231 7.20 15.94 -6.36
CA MET A 231 5.94 16.64 -6.02
C MET A 231 4.82 16.34 -7.02
N GLU A 232 5.18 16.20 -8.32
CA GLU A 232 4.21 15.89 -9.37
C GLU A 232 3.51 14.53 -9.14
N GLU A 233 4.17 13.59 -8.50
CA GLU A 233 3.58 12.30 -8.15
C GLU A 233 2.63 12.42 -6.96
N ALA A 234 3.00 13.21 -5.97
CA ALA A 234 2.14 13.48 -4.82
C ALA A 234 0.85 14.23 -5.22
N ASP A 235 0.88 15.03 -6.29
CA ASP A 235 -0.30 15.73 -6.81
C ASP A 235 -1.42 14.81 -7.29
N LEU A 236 -1.12 13.56 -7.62
CA LEU A 236 -2.09 12.56 -8.05
C LEU A 236 -2.79 11.84 -6.87
N SER A 237 -2.37 12.13 -5.65
CA SER A 237 -2.83 11.44 -4.45
C SER A 237 -4.05 12.12 -3.82
N ASP A 238 -4.84 11.33 -3.08
CA ASP A 238 -5.97 11.86 -2.30
C ASP A 238 -5.46 12.58 -1.04
N ARG A 239 -4.39 12.07 -0.44
CA ARG A 239 -3.75 12.62 0.75
C ARG A 239 -2.24 12.49 0.68
N VAL A 240 -1.54 13.48 1.19
CA VAL A 240 -0.09 13.58 1.21
C VAL A 240 0.37 13.86 2.63
N VAL A 241 1.38 13.13 3.08
CA VAL A 241 2.17 13.44 4.27
C VAL A 241 3.57 13.80 3.81
N ILE A 242 4.06 14.96 4.25
CA ILE A 242 5.44 15.40 3.99
C ILE A 242 6.28 15.08 5.23
N ILE A 243 7.31 14.25 5.05
CA ILE A 243 8.26 13.91 6.10
C ILE A 243 9.61 14.60 5.84
N ASP A 244 10.17 15.18 6.88
CA ASP A 244 11.52 15.72 6.89
C ASP A 244 12.21 15.39 8.21
N CYS A 245 13.49 15.01 8.15
CA CYS A 245 14.30 14.67 9.33
C CYS A 245 13.59 13.73 10.34
N GLY A 246 12.83 12.75 9.82
CA GLY A 246 12.11 11.78 10.63
C GLY A 246 10.81 12.26 11.27
N ALA A 247 10.39 13.50 11.04
CA ALA A 247 9.16 14.08 11.57
C ALA A 247 8.19 14.48 10.45
N ILE A 248 6.89 14.48 10.72
CA ILE A 248 5.88 14.99 9.78
C ILE A 248 5.94 16.51 9.80
N SER A 249 6.22 17.11 8.64
CA SER A 249 6.29 18.55 8.44
C SER A 249 4.93 19.12 8.02
N ALA A 250 4.18 18.40 7.19
CA ALA A 250 2.84 18.79 6.77
C ALA A 250 2.01 17.57 6.38
N GLU A 251 0.68 17.70 6.45
CA GLU A 251 -0.29 16.72 6.02
C GLU A 251 -1.51 17.42 5.44
N GLY A 252 -2.11 16.83 4.39
CA GLY A 252 -3.32 17.35 3.75
C GLY A 252 -3.54 16.79 2.36
N THR A 253 -4.56 17.26 1.69
CA THR A 253 -4.74 17.05 0.24
C THR A 253 -3.68 17.85 -0.53
N PRO A 254 -3.34 17.49 -1.78
CA PRO A 254 -2.42 18.28 -2.60
C PRO A 254 -2.83 19.77 -2.70
N ALA A 255 -4.13 20.04 -2.82
CA ALA A 255 -4.66 21.39 -2.91
C ALA A 255 -4.46 22.20 -1.61
N GLU A 256 -4.69 21.58 -0.44
CA GLU A 256 -4.46 22.21 0.85
C GLU A 256 -2.98 22.53 1.08
N LEU A 257 -2.07 21.64 0.66
CA LEU A 257 -0.63 21.82 0.84
C LEU A 257 -0.05 22.90 -0.08
N LYS A 258 -0.62 23.11 -1.27
CA LYS A 258 -0.21 24.18 -2.19
C LYS A 258 -0.66 25.58 -1.77
N ASN A 259 -1.69 25.66 -0.94
CA ASN A 259 -2.26 26.93 -0.45
C ASN A 259 -1.71 27.37 0.91
N LYS A 260 -0.79 26.58 1.49
CA LYS A 260 -0.05 26.94 2.71
C LYS A 260 1.30 27.58 2.39
#